data_803cdf7090a9d265438a35108956a8c0
#
_entry.id   803cdf7090a9d265438a35108956a8c0
#
_cell.length_a   1.000
_cell.length_b   1.000
_cell.length_c   1.000
_cell.angle_alpha   90.00
_cell.angle_beta   90.00
_cell.angle_gamma   90.00
#
_symmetry.space_group_name_H-M   'P 1'
#
loop_
_entity.id
_entity.type
_entity.pdbx_description
1 polymer ?
#
loop_
_entity_poly.entity_id
_entity_poly.type
_entity_poly.pdbx_seq_one_letter_code
_entity_poly.pdbx_strand_id
1 'polypeptide(L)'
;MSKFSVLCVSFFTCAASVAEPILGEAELGFVSADGNSDTQTINAKLKLTTENQGWAHQANLTAFNNASSGATTAEKYAIALQSDRKLDTRSSLYIIVTHEEDHFSGFDYQSTVGVGYGYKMIDDDERSLTLEAGPSYRVNAVTDGDKQNEITLRLAEIYSWKFSETAEFNQHLTIEGGDENTISNLGASVKSSLTGSLALKVGFDIKHTDKVPADRDDTDTETYATITYSF
;
A
#
# COMPACT_ATOMS: atom_id res chain seq x y z
N MET A 1 -24.90 0.81 20.44
CA MET A 1 -25.54 1.04 19.13
C MET A 1 -24.81 2.24 18.49
N SER A 2 -23.71 1.96 17.81
CA SER A 2 -22.87 2.98 17.16
C SER A 2 -23.47 3.34 15.81
N LYS A 3 -23.73 4.64 15.60
CA LYS A 3 -24.24 5.14 14.33
C LYS A 3 -23.05 5.35 13.39
N PHE A 4 -22.87 4.45 12.45
CA PHE A 4 -21.99 4.66 11.28
C PHE A 4 -22.57 5.81 10.45
N SER A 5 -21.95 6.98 10.51
CA SER A 5 -22.17 8.05 9.52
C SER A 5 -21.24 7.78 8.33
N VAL A 6 -21.79 7.11 7.33
CA VAL A 6 -21.13 6.96 6.04
C VAL A 6 -21.12 8.31 5.34
N LEU A 7 -19.95 8.93 5.28
CA LEU A 7 -19.72 10.10 4.42
C LEU A 7 -19.59 9.60 2.97
N CYS A 8 -20.72 9.57 2.25
CA CYS A 8 -20.74 9.33 0.80
C CYS A 8 -20.13 10.54 0.09
N VAL A 9 -18.86 10.48 -0.25
CA VAL A 9 -18.26 11.42 -1.21
C VAL A 9 -18.63 10.94 -2.61
N SER A 10 -19.68 11.54 -3.17
CA SER A 10 -20.11 11.29 -4.55
C SER A 10 -19.18 12.04 -5.52
N PHE A 11 -18.09 11.40 -5.94
CA PHE A 11 -17.28 11.83 -7.07
C PHE A 11 -17.39 10.82 -8.21
N PHE A 12 -18.54 10.77 -8.86
CA PHE A 12 -18.67 10.10 -10.17
C PHE A 12 -19.57 10.95 -11.08
N THR A 13 -18.98 11.96 -11.72
CA THR A 13 -19.55 12.47 -12.97
C THR A 13 -19.05 11.57 -14.10
N CYS A 14 -19.90 10.65 -14.52
CA CYS A 14 -19.68 9.78 -15.66
C CYS A 14 -19.72 10.60 -16.94
N ALA A 15 -18.55 10.96 -17.48
CA ALA A 15 -18.43 11.26 -18.90
C ALA A 15 -18.23 9.92 -19.59
N ALA A 16 -19.11 9.55 -20.53
CA ALA A 16 -18.97 8.38 -21.37
C ALA A 16 -17.75 8.56 -22.28
N SER A 17 -16.58 8.15 -21.79
CA SER A 17 -15.37 7.94 -22.57
C SER A 17 -15.21 6.45 -22.81
N VAL A 18 -14.66 6.10 -23.96
CA VAL A 18 -14.20 4.73 -24.26
C VAL A 18 -13.47 4.21 -23.02
N ALA A 19 -13.98 3.16 -22.40
CA ALA A 19 -13.41 2.62 -21.18
C ALA A 19 -12.00 2.14 -21.49
N GLU A 20 -11.01 2.83 -21.00
CA GLU A 20 -9.62 2.38 -21.05
C GLU A 20 -9.50 1.08 -20.25
N PRO A 21 -8.65 0.14 -20.69
CA PRO A 21 -8.53 -1.14 -20.00
C PRO A 21 -8.06 -0.91 -18.55
N ILE A 22 -8.71 -1.59 -17.62
CA ILE A 22 -8.24 -1.70 -16.25
C ILE A 22 -7.30 -2.89 -16.22
N LEU A 23 -6.05 -2.66 -15.81
CA LEU A 23 -5.08 -3.71 -15.55
C LEU A 23 -5.18 -4.09 -14.08
N GLY A 24 -5.31 -5.37 -13.81
CA GLY A 24 -5.44 -5.91 -12.46
C GLY A 24 -4.30 -6.87 -12.12
N GLU A 25 -3.87 -6.83 -10.86
CA GLU A 25 -2.95 -7.80 -10.27
C GLU A 25 -3.52 -8.25 -8.94
N ALA A 26 -3.88 -9.54 -8.84
CA ALA A 26 -4.35 -10.17 -7.60
C ALA A 26 -3.26 -11.09 -7.04
N GLU A 27 -2.94 -10.93 -5.76
CA GLU A 27 -1.94 -11.72 -5.04
C GLU A 27 -2.62 -12.51 -3.92
N LEU A 28 -2.24 -13.77 -3.78
CA LEU A 28 -2.68 -14.62 -2.68
C LEU A 28 -1.51 -15.43 -2.13
N GLY A 29 -1.25 -15.30 -0.83
CA GLY A 29 -0.33 -16.11 -0.06
C GLY A 29 -1.06 -16.83 1.06
N PHE A 30 -0.72 -18.10 1.25
CA PHE A 30 -1.21 -18.91 2.36
C PHE A 30 -0.07 -19.77 2.90
N VAL A 31 0.10 -19.74 4.22
CA VAL A 31 1.04 -20.60 4.94
C VAL A 31 0.29 -21.25 6.09
N SER A 32 0.44 -22.57 6.24
CA SER A 32 -0.05 -23.31 7.39
C SER A 32 1.08 -24.18 7.93
N ALA A 33 1.29 -24.17 9.22
CA ALA A 33 2.21 -25.06 9.93
C ALA A 33 1.47 -25.67 11.12
N ASP A 34 1.46 -27.00 11.17
CA ASP A 34 0.84 -27.79 12.24
C ASP A 34 1.93 -28.55 13.02
N GLY A 35 1.76 -28.71 14.32
CA GLY A 35 2.69 -29.46 15.15
C GLY A 35 2.93 -28.81 16.52
N ASN A 36 4.21 -28.59 16.87
CA ASN A 36 4.55 -27.93 18.15
C ASN A 36 4.12 -26.46 18.21
N SER A 37 3.85 -25.84 17.04
CA SER A 37 3.22 -24.53 16.89
C SER A 37 2.24 -24.59 15.73
N ASP A 38 0.97 -24.29 15.97
CA ASP A 38 -0.04 -24.17 14.93
C ASP A 38 -0.07 -22.70 14.48
N THR A 39 0.32 -22.44 13.22
CA THR A 39 0.25 -21.09 12.64
C THR A 39 -0.43 -21.11 11.28
N GLN A 40 -1.25 -20.12 11.03
CA GLN A 40 -1.93 -19.90 9.75
C GLN A 40 -1.78 -18.43 9.35
N THR A 41 -1.27 -18.19 8.16
CA THR A 41 -1.12 -16.84 7.61
C THR A 41 -1.82 -16.75 6.26
N ILE A 42 -2.63 -15.72 6.09
CA ILE A 42 -3.27 -15.35 4.83
C ILE A 42 -2.83 -13.94 4.48
N ASN A 43 -2.32 -13.76 3.26
CA ASN A 43 -2.00 -12.46 2.69
C ASN A 43 -2.69 -12.35 1.32
N ALA A 44 -3.54 -11.35 1.15
CA ALA A 44 -4.23 -11.07 -0.09
C ALA A 44 -4.03 -9.60 -0.47
N LYS A 45 -3.61 -9.34 -1.71
CA LYS A 45 -3.46 -7.98 -2.25
C LYS A 45 -4.16 -7.90 -3.60
N LEU A 46 -4.79 -6.76 -3.89
CA LEU A 46 -5.35 -6.44 -5.20
C LEU A 46 -4.86 -5.06 -5.61
N LYS A 47 -4.24 -4.99 -6.77
CA LYS A 47 -3.83 -3.74 -7.40
C LYS A 47 -4.61 -3.58 -8.70
N LEU A 48 -5.22 -2.41 -8.87
CA LEU A 48 -5.91 -2.02 -10.09
C LEU A 48 -5.29 -0.73 -10.60
N THR A 49 -5.02 -0.66 -11.90
CA THR A 49 -4.48 0.52 -12.55
C THR A 49 -5.22 0.81 -13.85
N THR A 50 -5.42 2.09 -14.14
CA THR A 50 -5.94 2.54 -15.44
C THR A 50 -5.32 3.88 -15.80
N GLU A 51 -5.10 4.10 -17.08
CA GLU A 51 -4.55 5.34 -17.59
C GLU A 51 -5.43 5.89 -18.71
N ASN A 52 -5.73 7.18 -18.68
CA ASN A 52 -6.45 7.86 -19.74
C ASN A 52 -5.99 9.32 -19.87
N GLN A 53 -5.99 9.85 -21.10
CA GLN A 53 -5.84 11.27 -21.44
C GLN A 53 -5.01 12.14 -20.47
N GLY A 54 -3.88 11.63 -19.98
CA GLY A 54 -2.98 12.33 -19.07
C GLY A 54 -3.33 12.16 -17.59
N TRP A 55 -4.18 11.21 -17.25
CA TRP A 55 -4.40 10.72 -15.89
C TRP A 55 -3.96 9.28 -15.75
N ALA A 56 -3.39 8.95 -14.61
CA ALA A 56 -3.19 7.57 -14.16
C ALA A 56 -3.91 7.41 -12.81
N HIS A 57 -4.61 6.29 -12.63
CA HIS A 57 -5.31 5.97 -11.40
C HIS A 57 -4.85 4.61 -10.90
N GLN A 58 -4.63 4.51 -9.61
CA GLN A 58 -4.25 3.27 -8.94
C GLN A 58 -5.10 3.06 -7.70
N ALA A 59 -5.56 1.83 -7.51
CA ALA A 59 -6.18 1.36 -6.27
C ALA A 59 -5.42 0.13 -5.78
N ASN A 60 -5.05 0.13 -4.49
CA ASN A 60 -4.44 -1.00 -3.81
C ASN A 60 -5.32 -1.38 -2.63
N LEU A 61 -5.62 -2.67 -2.50
CA LEU A 61 -6.33 -3.27 -1.38
C LEU A 61 -5.42 -4.33 -0.77
N THR A 62 -5.32 -4.37 0.54
CA THR A 62 -4.54 -5.37 1.27
C THR A 62 -5.38 -5.95 2.40
N ALA A 63 -5.33 -7.26 2.56
CA ALA A 63 -5.87 -7.97 3.70
C ALA A 63 -4.82 -8.97 4.19
N PHE A 64 -4.48 -8.89 5.47
CA PHE A 64 -3.51 -9.76 6.13
C PHE A 64 -4.11 -10.30 7.42
N ASN A 65 -3.97 -11.59 7.64
CA ASN A 65 -4.38 -12.25 8.88
C ASN A 65 -3.34 -13.30 9.26
N ASN A 66 -2.95 -13.30 10.53
CA ASN A 66 -2.12 -14.33 11.13
C ASN A 66 -2.80 -14.87 12.40
N ALA A 67 -2.86 -16.18 12.51
CA ALA A 67 -3.36 -16.86 13.70
C ALA A 67 -2.29 -17.84 14.21
N SER A 68 -2.13 -17.93 15.52
CA SER A 68 -1.27 -18.89 16.20
C SER A 68 -2.05 -19.59 17.29
N SER A 69 -2.00 -20.94 17.30
CA SER A 69 -2.73 -21.79 18.26
C SER A 69 -4.22 -21.47 18.36
N GLY A 70 -4.85 -21.14 17.22
CA GLY A 70 -6.27 -20.81 17.13
C GLY A 70 -6.66 -19.40 17.59
N ALA A 71 -5.70 -18.55 17.97
CA ALA A 71 -5.92 -17.14 18.29
C ALA A 71 -5.33 -16.24 17.21
N THR A 72 -6.07 -15.23 16.76
CA THR A 72 -5.56 -14.21 15.83
C THR A 72 -4.46 -13.40 16.52
N THR A 73 -3.31 -13.29 15.87
CA THR A 73 -2.12 -12.58 16.37
C THR A 73 -1.76 -11.35 15.55
N ALA A 74 -2.26 -11.25 14.31
CA ALA A 74 -2.20 -10.04 13.49
C ALA A 74 -3.42 -10.01 12.55
N GLU A 75 -3.99 -8.83 12.37
CA GLU A 75 -5.12 -8.60 11.45
C GLU A 75 -5.05 -7.17 10.94
N LYS A 76 -4.89 -7.03 9.60
CA LYS A 76 -4.72 -5.74 8.94
C LYS A 76 -5.52 -5.67 7.66
N TYR A 77 -6.20 -4.55 7.46
CA TYR A 77 -6.89 -4.19 6.22
C TYR A 77 -6.44 -2.80 5.78
N ALA A 78 -6.08 -2.65 4.52
CA ALA A 78 -5.66 -1.36 4.01
C ALA A 78 -6.22 -1.10 2.60
N ILE A 79 -6.51 0.16 2.34
CA ILE A 79 -6.84 0.69 1.01
C ILE A 79 -5.98 1.92 0.73
N ALA A 80 -5.43 2.00 -0.48
CA ALA A 80 -4.77 3.19 -0.99
C ALA A 80 -5.29 3.51 -2.39
N LEU A 81 -5.72 4.74 -2.58
CA LEU A 81 -6.21 5.28 -3.85
C LEU A 81 -5.33 6.45 -4.25
N GLN A 82 -4.74 6.39 -5.44
CA GLN A 82 -3.94 7.49 -5.98
C GLN A 82 -4.40 7.86 -7.38
N SER A 83 -4.39 9.14 -7.67
CA SER A 83 -4.68 9.69 -8.99
C SER A 83 -3.61 10.70 -9.35
N ASP A 84 -2.96 10.48 -10.49
CA ASP A 84 -1.85 11.27 -11.01
C ASP A 84 -2.30 12.03 -12.25
N ARG A 85 -2.18 13.35 -12.25
CA ARG A 85 -2.28 14.19 -13.46
C ARG A 85 -0.90 14.31 -14.06
N LYS A 86 -0.67 13.67 -15.21
CA LYS A 86 0.58 13.79 -15.97
C LYS A 86 0.70 15.22 -16.51
N LEU A 87 1.77 15.92 -16.18
CA LEU A 87 2.09 17.26 -16.67
C LEU A 87 2.92 17.17 -17.95
N ASP A 88 3.85 16.23 -17.97
CA ASP A 88 4.69 15.87 -19.09
C ASP A 88 5.10 14.37 -19.00
N THR A 89 6.12 13.95 -19.74
CA THR A 89 6.57 12.54 -19.75
C THR A 89 7.19 12.08 -18.43
N ARG A 90 7.67 12.99 -17.59
CA ARG A 90 8.38 12.69 -16.34
C ARG A 90 7.70 13.25 -15.10
N SER A 91 6.84 14.23 -15.25
CA SER A 91 6.29 15.01 -14.14
C SER A 91 4.80 14.76 -13.97
N SER A 92 4.34 14.62 -12.74
CA SER A 92 2.91 14.52 -12.39
C SER A 92 2.57 15.31 -11.12
N LEU A 93 1.30 15.66 -10.99
CA LEU A 93 0.70 16.04 -9.71
C LEU A 93 -0.16 14.88 -9.24
N TYR A 94 -0.02 14.50 -7.98
CA TYR A 94 -0.84 13.42 -7.41
C TYR A 94 -1.75 13.90 -6.30
N ILE A 95 -2.84 13.16 -6.12
CA ILE A 95 -3.65 13.09 -4.91
C ILE A 95 -3.70 11.65 -4.45
N ILE A 96 -3.51 11.42 -3.15
CA ILE A 96 -3.55 10.09 -2.53
C ILE A 96 -4.47 10.11 -1.32
N VAL A 97 -5.20 9.01 -1.15
CA VAL A 97 -5.99 8.72 0.06
C VAL A 97 -5.63 7.32 0.52
N THR A 98 -5.26 7.18 1.77
CA THR A 98 -5.00 5.88 2.41
C THR A 98 -5.86 5.70 3.64
N HIS A 99 -6.22 4.47 3.91
CA HIS A 99 -6.90 4.08 5.15
C HIS A 99 -6.42 2.68 5.53
N GLU A 100 -5.98 2.52 6.77
CA GLU A 100 -5.49 1.26 7.31
C GLU A 100 -6.17 1.03 8.67
N GLU A 101 -6.69 -0.18 8.86
CA GLU A 101 -7.11 -0.74 10.13
C GLU A 101 -6.16 -1.88 10.48
N ASP A 102 -5.38 -1.74 11.54
CA ASP A 102 -4.47 -2.75 12.05
C ASP A 102 -4.76 -2.94 13.54
N HIS A 103 -5.45 -4.02 13.86
CA HIS A 103 -5.97 -4.29 15.20
C HIS A 103 -4.88 -4.60 16.23
N PHE A 104 -3.62 -4.73 15.79
CA PHE A 104 -2.49 -5.06 16.67
C PHE A 104 -1.47 -3.92 16.77
N SER A 105 -1.58 -2.87 15.96
CA SER A 105 -0.67 -1.72 15.95
C SER A 105 -0.85 -0.75 17.13
N GLY A 106 -1.96 -0.88 17.88
CA GLY A 106 -2.35 0.10 18.90
C GLY A 106 -3.10 1.31 18.37
N PHE A 107 -3.47 1.29 17.09
CA PHE A 107 -4.36 2.26 16.44
C PHE A 107 -5.62 1.54 15.95
N ASP A 108 -6.80 2.13 16.20
CA ASP A 108 -8.05 1.63 15.63
C ASP A 108 -8.04 1.80 14.11
N TYR A 109 -7.50 2.94 13.64
CA TYR A 109 -7.21 3.19 12.23
C TYR A 109 -6.20 4.32 12.05
N GLN A 110 -5.58 4.33 10.88
CA GLN A 110 -4.74 5.40 10.38
C GLN A 110 -5.23 5.81 8.99
N SER A 111 -5.48 7.10 8.76
CA SER A 111 -5.97 7.61 7.48
C SER A 111 -5.16 8.82 7.05
N THR A 112 -4.80 8.89 5.78
CA THR A 112 -4.06 10.02 5.22
C THR A 112 -4.72 10.50 3.93
N VAL A 113 -4.75 11.83 3.76
CA VAL A 113 -5.04 12.47 2.48
C VAL A 113 -3.86 13.36 2.13
N GLY A 114 -3.28 13.16 0.95
CA GLY A 114 -2.09 13.89 0.51
C GLY A 114 -2.21 14.38 -0.92
N VAL A 115 -1.48 15.44 -1.23
CA VAL A 115 -1.27 15.96 -2.58
C VAL A 115 0.21 16.24 -2.77
N GLY A 116 0.70 16.16 -4.00
CA GLY A 116 2.11 16.45 -4.21
C GLY A 116 2.53 16.36 -5.66
N TYR A 117 3.83 16.38 -5.83
CA TYR A 117 4.52 16.32 -7.11
C TYR A 117 5.33 15.03 -7.21
N GLY A 118 5.17 14.35 -8.34
CA GLY A 118 5.91 13.16 -8.71
C GLY A 118 6.87 13.44 -9.86
N TYR A 119 8.07 12.87 -9.80
CA TYR A 119 9.08 12.99 -10.85
C TYR A 119 9.74 11.65 -11.14
N LYS A 120 9.70 11.21 -12.42
CA LYS A 120 10.39 10.03 -12.90
C LYS A 120 11.87 10.34 -13.12
N MET A 121 12.71 9.91 -12.18
CA MET A 121 14.17 10.07 -12.24
C MET A 121 14.79 9.14 -13.30
N ILE A 122 14.30 7.90 -13.34
CA ILE A 122 14.68 6.86 -14.30
C ILE A 122 13.41 6.39 -14.99
N ASP A 123 13.44 6.28 -16.30
CA ASP A 123 12.34 5.80 -17.13
C ASP A 123 12.93 5.19 -18.40
N ASP A 124 13.48 3.99 -18.30
CA ASP A 124 14.03 3.20 -19.39
C ASP A 124 13.30 1.86 -19.51
N ASP A 125 13.65 1.03 -20.52
CA ASP A 125 12.95 -0.23 -20.80
C ASP A 125 13.08 -1.26 -19.66
N GLU A 126 14.14 -1.17 -18.86
CA GLU A 126 14.44 -2.11 -17.78
C GLU A 126 14.13 -1.53 -16.41
N ARG A 127 14.24 -0.20 -16.22
CA ARG A 127 14.19 0.42 -14.89
C ARG A 127 13.27 1.63 -14.87
N SER A 128 12.57 1.76 -13.76
CA SER A 128 11.78 2.93 -13.45
C SER A 128 12.06 3.35 -12.00
N LEU A 129 12.30 4.65 -11.79
CA LEU A 129 12.42 5.25 -10.47
C LEU A 129 11.59 6.52 -10.43
N THR A 130 10.58 6.53 -9.60
CA THR A 130 9.74 7.71 -9.35
C THR A 130 9.96 8.19 -7.92
N LEU A 131 10.14 9.49 -7.77
CA LEU A 131 10.18 10.17 -6.47
C LEU A 131 8.94 11.05 -6.35
N GLU A 132 8.31 11.02 -5.19
CA GLU A 132 7.15 11.85 -4.87
C GLU A 132 7.39 12.65 -3.60
N ALA A 133 6.91 13.89 -3.57
CA ALA A 133 6.94 14.73 -2.38
C ALA A 133 5.71 15.63 -2.32
N GLY A 134 5.17 15.82 -1.11
CA GLY A 134 4.06 16.74 -0.90
C GLY A 134 3.50 16.74 0.51
N PRO A 135 2.70 17.77 0.86
CA PRO A 135 1.99 17.80 2.13
C PRO A 135 0.88 16.76 2.17
N SER A 136 0.62 16.27 3.36
CA SER A 136 -0.52 15.40 3.65
C SER A 136 -1.14 15.76 5.01
N TYR A 137 -2.35 15.28 5.23
CA TYR A 137 -3.06 15.37 6.49
C TYR A 137 -3.37 13.96 6.97
N ARG A 138 -2.89 13.63 8.15
CA ARG A 138 -3.03 12.31 8.76
C ARG A 138 -3.90 12.37 10.00
N VAL A 139 -4.72 11.32 10.16
CA VAL A 139 -5.55 11.05 11.33
C VAL A 139 -5.18 9.68 11.85
N ASN A 140 -4.68 9.61 13.09
CA ASN A 140 -4.43 8.38 13.83
C ASN A 140 -5.47 8.28 14.95
N ALA A 141 -6.30 7.26 14.95
CA ALA A 141 -7.18 6.95 16.06
C ALA A 141 -6.45 5.96 16.99
N VAL A 142 -5.94 6.45 18.11
CA VAL A 142 -5.25 5.61 19.10
C VAL A 142 -6.27 4.75 19.83
N THR A 143 -6.01 3.44 19.95
CA THR A 143 -6.88 2.52 20.68
C THR A 143 -6.96 2.94 22.16
N ASP A 144 -8.17 3.08 22.70
CA ASP A 144 -8.43 3.58 24.05
C ASP A 144 -7.83 4.97 24.36
N GLY A 145 -7.52 5.76 23.31
CA GLY A 145 -6.90 7.08 23.41
C GLY A 145 -7.58 8.15 22.55
N ASP A 146 -6.98 9.33 22.54
CA ASP A 146 -7.45 10.46 21.72
C ASP A 146 -7.01 10.33 20.27
N LYS A 147 -7.78 10.94 19.37
CA LYS A 147 -7.39 11.07 17.96
C LYS A 147 -6.27 12.09 17.81
N GLN A 148 -5.22 11.69 17.12
CA GLN A 148 -4.12 12.54 16.70
C GLN A 148 -4.35 12.99 15.26
N ASN A 149 -4.34 14.29 15.03
CA ASN A 149 -4.53 14.88 13.71
C ASN A 149 -3.35 15.81 13.43
N GLU A 150 -2.68 15.62 12.31
CA GLU A 150 -1.49 16.39 12.00
C GLU A 150 -1.32 16.64 10.50
N ILE A 151 -0.62 17.73 10.18
CA ILE A 151 -0.09 17.97 8.84
C ILE A 151 1.26 17.28 8.77
N THR A 152 1.47 16.48 7.73
CA THR A 152 2.69 15.73 7.51
C THR A 152 3.34 16.12 6.18
N LEU A 153 4.65 15.89 6.06
CA LEU A 153 5.36 15.87 4.79
C LEU A 153 5.50 14.40 4.36
N ARG A 154 4.95 14.07 3.20
CA ARG A 154 5.10 12.76 2.59
C ARG A 154 6.22 12.80 1.54
N LEU A 155 7.14 11.86 1.66
CA LEU A 155 8.16 11.53 0.66
C LEU A 155 7.95 10.09 0.25
N ALA A 156 8.04 9.79 -1.06
CA ALA A 156 7.97 8.42 -1.53
C ALA A 156 8.98 8.16 -2.64
N GLU A 157 9.45 6.94 -2.68
CA GLU A 157 10.29 6.36 -3.72
C GLU A 157 9.62 5.09 -4.21
N ILE A 158 9.49 4.94 -5.53
CA ILE A 158 8.96 3.76 -6.20
C ILE A 158 9.98 3.34 -7.25
N TYR A 159 10.57 2.16 -7.06
CA TYR A 159 11.58 1.62 -7.95
C TYR A 159 11.14 0.27 -8.51
N SER A 160 11.35 0.06 -9.82
CA SER A 160 11.24 -1.25 -10.45
C SER A 160 12.42 -1.51 -11.37
N TRP A 161 12.84 -2.77 -11.45
CA TRP A 161 13.93 -3.22 -12.31
C TRP A 161 13.66 -4.63 -12.85
N LYS A 162 13.46 -4.69 -14.16
CA LYS A 162 13.37 -5.94 -14.92
C LYS A 162 14.77 -6.45 -15.20
N PHE A 163 15.32 -7.24 -14.30
CA PHE A 163 16.69 -7.75 -14.45
C PHE A 163 16.78 -9.00 -15.31
N SER A 164 15.65 -9.55 -15.76
CA SER A 164 15.56 -10.58 -16.80
C SER A 164 14.20 -10.50 -17.52
N GLU A 165 14.02 -11.27 -18.60
CA GLU A 165 12.75 -11.36 -19.34
C GLU A 165 11.59 -11.88 -18.48
N THR A 166 11.88 -12.62 -17.42
CA THR A 166 10.86 -13.25 -16.57
C THR A 166 10.90 -12.79 -15.12
N ALA A 167 11.87 -11.96 -14.72
CA ALA A 167 12.02 -11.55 -13.34
C ALA A 167 12.20 -10.05 -13.17
N GLU A 168 11.53 -9.51 -12.17
CA GLU A 168 11.47 -8.09 -11.84
C GLU A 168 11.68 -7.90 -10.33
N PHE A 169 12.52 -6.95 -9.97
CA PHE A 169 12.66 -6.44 -8.62
C PHE A 169 11.80 -5.18 -8.45
N ASN A 170 11.05 -5.09 -7.38
CA ASN A 170 10.26 -3.94 -7.01
C ASN A 170 10.58 -3.49 -5.59
N GLN A 171 10.71 -2.19 -5.39
CA GLN A 171 10.91 -1.57 -4.09
C GLN A 171 10.02 -0.34 -3.98
N HIS A 172 9.52 -0.09 -2.78
CA HIS A 172 8.90 1.18 -2.42
C HIS A 172 9.36 1.61 -1.03
N LEU A 173 9.52 2.91 -0.86
CA LEU A 173 9.76 3.53 0.42
C LEU A 173 8.82 4.73 0.54
N THR A 174 8.13 4.84 1.66
CA THR A 174 7.38 6.05 2.01
C THR A 174 7.79 6.52 3.40
N ILE A 175 7.92 7.82 3.58
CA ILE A 175 8.16 8.48 4.87
C ILE A 175 7.13 9.58 5.01
N GLU A 176 6.33 9.53 6.04
CA GLU A 176 5.37 10.57 6.41
C GLU A 176 5.72 11.13 7.77
N GLY A 177 6.40 12.29 7.78
CA GLY A 177 6.84 12.97 9.00
C GLY A 177 5.90 14.10 9.40
N GLY A 178 5.49 14.12 10.65
CA GLY A 178 4.72 15.18 11.29
C GLY A 178 5.23 15.46 12.72
N ASP A 179 4.59 16.38 13.41
CA ASP A 179 4.99 16.76 14.78
C ASP A 179 4.66 15.67 15.80
N GLU A 180 3.56 14.95 15.60
CA GLU A 180 3.11 13.89 16.50
C GLU A 180 3.86 12.60 16.23
N ASN A 181 4.05 12.22 14.96
CA ASN A 181 4.60 10.92 14.60
C ASN A 181 5.26 10.92 13.22
N THR A 182 6.28 10.07 13.07
CA THR A 182 6.87 9.73 11.76
C THR A 182 6.60 8.26 11.46
N ILE A 183 5.99 7.99 10.31
CA ILE A 183 5.71 6.63 9.83
C ILE A 183 6.52 6.40 8.57
N SER A 184 7.29 5.31 8.55
CA SER A 184 8.10 4.89 7.41
C SER A 184 7.70 3.49 6.99
N ASN A 185 7.44 3.30 5.69
CA ASN A 185 7.13 1.99 5.11
C ASN A 185 8.15 1.68 4.02
N LEU A 186 8.82 0.55 4.14
CA LEU A 186 9.73 0.01 3.14
C LEU A 186 9.24 -1.37 2.70
N GLY A 187 9.05 -1.56 1.40
CA GLY A 187 8.78 -2.87 0.85
C GLY A 187 9.73 -3.20 -0.29
N ALA A 188 10.15 -4.45 -0.37
CA ALA A 188 10.94 -4.95 -1.48
C ALA A 188 10.50 -6.37 -1.86
N SER A 189 10.48 -6.67 -3.17
CA SER A 189 10.07 -7.97 -3.66
C SER A 189 10.74 -8.33 -4.98
N VAL A 190 10.84 -9.62 -5.23
CA VAL A 190 11.17 -10.20 -6.53
C VAL A 190 9.94 -10.95 -7.04
N LYS A 191 9.51 -10.62 -8.25
CA LYS A 191 8.44 -11.30 -8.98
C LYS A 191 9.03 -12.06 -10.15
N SER A 192 8.71 -13.35 -10.27
CA SER A 192 9.16 -14.22 -11.36
C SER A 192 7.96 -14.83 -12.08
N SER A 193 7.84 -14.58 -13.39
CA SER A 193 6.77 -15.12 -14.22
C SER A 193 6.87 -16.64 -14.31
N LEU A 194 5.76 -17.33 -14.07
CA LEU A 194 5.59 -18.78 -14.25
C LEU A 194 4.90 -19.09 -15.58
N THR A 195 3.93 -18.28 -15.93
CA THR A 195 3.17 -18.31 -17.20
C THR A 195 2.85 -16.88 -17.63
N GLY A 196 2.14 -16.68 -18.74
CA GLY A 196 1.76 -15.35 -19.23
C GLY A 196 1.01 -14.47 -18.21
N SER A 197 0.20 -15.07 -17.33
CA SER A 197 -0.63 -14.36 -16.34
C SER A 197 -0.32 -14.72 -14.88
N LEU A 198 0.50 -15.75 -14.63
CA LEU A 198 0.84 -16.18 -13.27
C LEU A 198 2.31 -15.91 -12.97
N ALA A 199 2.60 -15.42 -11.79
CA ALA A 199 3.94 -15.20 -11.26
C ALA A 199 4.04 -15.65 -9.79
N LEU A 200 5.24 -16.01 -9.37
CA LEU A 200 5.63 -16.14 -7.97
C LEU A 200 6.24 -14.82 -7.52
N LYS A 201 5.81 -14.30 -6.39
CA LYS A 201 6.37 -13.11 -5.76
C LYS A 201 6.83 -13.43 -4.35
N VAL A 202 8.07 -13.05 -4.03
CA VAL A 202 8.65 -13.18 -2.69
C VAL A 202 9.15 -11.81 -2.27
N GLY A 203 8.87 -11.41 -1.04
CA GLY A 203 9.25 -10.09 -0.58
C GLY A 203 9.07 -9.91 0.92
N PHE A 204 9.29 -8.68 1.34
CA PHE A 204 9.03 -8.21 2.70
C PHE A 204 8.49 -6.79 2.68
N ASP A 205 7.73 -6.46 3.71
CA ASP A 205 7.27 -5.12 4.04
C ASP A 205 7.68 -4.82 5.49
N ILE A 206 8.25 -3.63 5.72
CA ILE A 206 8.65 -3.13 7.04
C ILE A 206 7.89 -1.83 7.27
N LYS A 207 7.18 -1.72 8.39
CA LYS A 207 6.57 -0.48 8.87
C LYS A 207 7.24 -0.08 10.16
N HIS A 208 7.79 1.14 10.21
CA HIS A 208 8.34 1.74 11.41
C HIS A 208 7.53 2.98 11.78
N THR A 209 7.10 3.05 13.04
CA THR A 209 6.32 4.15 13.62
C THR A 209 7.10 4.69 14.82
N ASP A 210 7.56 5.92 14.75
CA ASP A 210 8.53 6.47 15.72
C ASP A 210 7.93 6.62 17.13
N LYS A 211 6.61 6.84 17.23
CA LYS A 211 5.89 6.93 18.51
C LYS A 211 4.66 6.01 18.48
N VAL A 212 4.78 4.90 19.18
CA VAL A 212 3.70 3.91 19.33
C VAL A 212 3.10 3.97 20.74
N PRO A 213 1.84 3.51 20.94
CA PRO A 213 1.27 3.33 22.27
C PRO A 213 2.12 2.39 23.14
N ALA A 214 1.99 2.52 24.46
CA ALA A 214 2.70 1.67 25.40
C ALA A 214 2.42 0.17 25.12
N ASP A 215 3.43 -0.67 25.31
CA ASP A 215 3.39 -2.13 25.09
C ASP A 215 3.18 -2.54 23.61
N ARG A 216 3.58 -1.68 22.66
CA ARG A 216 3.63 -1.98 21.22
C ARG A 216 5.04 -1.85 20.68
N ASP A 217 5.38 -2.70 19.72
CA ASP A 217 6.62 -2.60 18.96
C ASP A 217 6.54 -1.43 17.98
N ASP A 218 7.65 -0.73 17.78
CA ASP A 218 7.76 0.39 16.85
C ASP A 218 8.02 -0.05 15.41
N THR A 219 8.31 -1.32 15.21
CA THR A 219 8.69 -1.87 13.90
C THR A 219 8.01 -3.21 13.66
N ASP A 220 7.18 -3.24 12.63
CA ASP A 220 6.53 -4.44 12.12
C ASP A 220 7.24 -4.91 10.86
N THR A 221 7.48 -6.21 10.73
CA THR A 221 8.06 -6.84 9.56
C THR A 221 7.21 -8.00 9.08
N GLU A 222 6.76 -7.93 7.83
CA GLU A 222 6.05 -9.01 7.15
C GLU A 222 6.94 -9.58 6.05
N THR A 223 7.15 -10.89 6.05
CA THR A 223 7.80 -11.61 4.93
C THR A 223 6.76 -12.50 4.26
N TYR A 224 6.71 -12.49 2.95
CA TYR A 224 5.66 -13.19 2.21
C TYR A 224 6.19 -13.90 0.95
N ALA A 225 5.48 -14.98 0.59
CA ALA A 225 5.54 -15.60 -0.71
C ALA A 225 4.11 -15.75 -1.24
N THR A 226 3.83 -15.21 -2.41
CA THR A 226 2.48 -15.16 -2.99
C THR A 226 2.48 -15.61 -4.44
N ILE A 227 1.35 -16.16 -4.88
CA ILE A 227 1.05 -16.32 -6.31
C ILE A 227 0.32 -15.07 -6.75
N THR A 228 0.80 -14.47 -7.82
CA THR A 228 0.23 -13.29 -8.45
C THR A 228 -0.46 -13.68 -9.75
N TYR A 229 -1.68 -13.20 -9.97
CA TYR A 229 -2.43 -13.32 -11.22
C TYR A 229 -2.66 -11.94 -11.81
N SER A 230 -2.21 -11.74 -13.06
CA SER A 230 -2.37 -10.49 -13.81
C SER A 230 -3.47 -10.64 -14.87
N PHE A 231 -4.36 -9.67 -15.01
CA PHE A 231 -5.51 -9.66 -15.92
C PHE A 231 -5.82 -8.28 -16.46
#